data_71d5c1fa83cb8fa28bbc3cb2405499d5
#
_entry.id   71d5c1fa83cb8fa28bbc3cb2405499d5
#
_cell.length_a   1.000
_cell.length_b   1.000
_cell.length_c   1.000
_cell.angle_alpha   90.00
_cell.angle_beta   90.00
_cell.angle_gamma   90.00
#
_symmetry.space_group_name_H-M   'P 1'
#
loop_
_entity.id
_entity.type
_entity.pdbx_description
1 polymer ?
#
loop_
_entity_poly.entity_id
_entity_poly.type
_entity_poly.pdbx_seq_one_letter_code
_entity_poly.pdbx_strand_id
1 'polypeptide(L)'
;AFAVPRRMNTWLDTREIADLLDGRWAEQRRRSREICTGPDMVSIPGQPLREHRERVLAALQRLADGGEVQRAFPVALGGEDNPGGNIAGFEELIVADPSVQIKAGVQWGLFGSAVLHLGTEHNHTAFLPPIMSLEVPGAFAMTETGHGSDVASIATTATYDPQTQEFE
;
A
#
# COMPACT_ATOMS: atom_id res chain seq x y z
N ALA A 1 -32.92 15.84 27.82
CA ALA A 1 -32.38 14.86 26.88
C ALA A 1 -33.49 14.48 25.91
N PHE A 2 -33.43 15.01 24.68
CA PHE A 2 -34.39 14.63 23.64
C PHE A 2 -33.89 13.31 23.02
N ALA A 3 -34.59 12.22 23.31
CA ALA A 3 -34.41 10.96 22.60
C ALA A 3 -34.98 11.14 21.18
N VAL A 4 -34.15 11.22 20.18
CA VAL A 4 -34.55 11.14 18.76
C VAL A 4 -35.00 9.69 18.54
N PRO A 5 -36.27 9.44 18.15
CA PRO A 5 -36.71 8.09 17.84
C PRO A 5 -35.96 7.64 16.58
N ARG A 6 -35.18 6.57 16.69
CA ARG A 6 -34.63 5.85 15.53
C ARG A 6 -35.81 5.21 14.77
N ARG A 7 -36.43 5.96 13.88
CA ARG A 7 -37.19 5.35 12.78
C ARG A 7 -36.15 4.79 11.82
N MET A 8 -35.87 3.52 11.95
CA MET A 8 -35.21 2.79 10.86
C MET A 8 -36.14 2.89 9.64
N ASN A 9 -35.69 3.60 8.61
CA ASN A 9 -36.37 3.60 7.32
C ASN A 9 -36.28 2.17 6.76
N THR A 10 -37.36 1.41 6.90
CA THR A 10 -37.47 0.00 6.47
C THR A 10 -37.42 -0.19 4.95
N TRP A 11 -37.33 0.89 4.18
CA TRP A 11 -37.23 0.88 2.70
C TRP A 11 -35.80 1.03 2.18
N LEU A 12 -34.80 1.27 3.04
CA LEU A 12 -33.40 1.40 2.65
C LEU A 12 -32.64 0.13 3.09
N ASP A 13 -32.33 -0.76 2.16
CA ASP A 13 -31.44 -1.88 2.43
C ASP A 13 -29.99 -1.41 2.33
N THR A 14 -29.33 -1.27 3.48
CA THR A 14 -27.95 -0.82 3.56
C THR A 14 -26.96 -1.83 2.97
N ARG A 15 -27.33 -3.11 2.84
CA ARG A 15 -26.50 -4.14 2.20
C ARG A 15 -26.55 -4.00 0.69
N GLU A 16 -27.73 -3.82 0.12
CA GLU A 16 -27.88 -3.57 -1.32
C GLU A 16 -27.11 -2.30 -1.76
N ILE A 17 -27.15 -1.24 -0.92
CA ILE A 17 -26.40 -0.03 -1.19
C ILE A 17 -24.88 -0.29 -1.08
N ALA A 18 -24.43 -1.01 -0.08
CA ALA A 18 -23.01 -1.35 0.07
C ALA A 18 -22.52 -2.18 -1.15
N ASP A 19 -23.29 -3.18 -1.56
CA ASP A 19 -22.97 -4.00 -2.73
C ASP A 19 -22.92 -3.17 -4.03
N LEU A 20 -23.84 -2.21 -4.17
CA LEU A 20 -23.85 -1.27 -5.30
C LEU A 20 -22.60 -0.37 -5.31
N LEU A 21 -22.21 0.16 -4.15
CA LEU A 21 -21.04 1.02 -3.98
C LEU A 21 -19.73 0.26 -4.14
N ASP A 22 -19.66 -0.97 -3.69
CA ASP A 22 -18.50 -1.83 -3.86
C ASP A 22 -18.24 -2.18 -5.33
N GLY A 23 -19.30 -2.22 -6.15
CA GLY A 23 -19.24 -2.38 -7.59
C GLY A 23 -18.52 -3.65 -8.03
N ARG A 24 -17.84 -3.59 -9.18
CA ARG A 24 -17.13 -4.74 -9.76
C ARG A 24 -15.98 -5.27 -8.92
N TRP A 25 -15.50 -4.51 -7.92
CA TRP A 25 -14.38 -4.86 -7.04
C TRP A 25 -14.85 -5.27 -5.64
N ALA A 26 -16.13 -5.63 -5.48
CA ALA A 26 -16.74 -5.96 -4.18
C ALA A 26 -16.00 -7.07 -3.44
N GLU A 27 -15.50 -8.08 -4.13
CA GLU A 27 -14.72 -9.16 -3.54
C GLU A 27 -13.38 -8.66 -2.97
N GLN A 28 -12.64 -7.87 -3.76
CA GLN A 28 -11.36 -7.31 -3.34
C GLN A 28 -11.53 -6.35 -2.15
N ARG A 29 -12.54 -5.50 -2.17
CA ARG A 29 -12.87 -4.60 -1.06
C ARG A 29 -13.21 -5.38 0.22
N ARG A 30 -14.05 -6.42 0.12
CA ARG A 30 -14.40 -7.27 1.29
C ARG A 30 -13.18 -7.95 1.88
N ARG A 31 -12.33 -8.55 1.04
CA ARG A 31 -11.09 -9.19 1.48
C ARG A 31 -10.16 -8.19 2.19
N SER A 32 -9.97 -7.00 1.65
CA SER A 32 -9.16 -5.96 2.27
C SER A 32 -9.76 -5.49 3.61
N ARG A 33 -11.09 -5.31 3.70
CA ARG A 33 -11.77 -4.98 4.97
C ARG A 33 -11.56 -6.06 6.03
N GLU A 34 -11.63 -7.34 5.66
CA GLU A 34 -11.38 -8.46 6.58
C GLU A 34 -9.95 -8.40 7.14
N ILE A 35 -8.95 -8.17 6.31
CA ILE A 35 -7.55 -8.00 6.73
C ILE A 35 -7.42 -6.78 7.65
N CYS A 36 -8.13 -5.69 7.36
CA CYS A 36 -8.14 -4.46 8.16
C CYS A 36 -8.77 -4.63 9.56
N THR A 37 -9.40 -5.74 9.87
CA THR A 37 -9.90 -6.02 11.24
C THR A 37 -8.82 -6.48 12.22
N GLY A 38 -7.60 -6.70 11.76
CA GLY A 38 -6.48 -7.12 12.61
C GLY A 38 -6.12 -6.07 13.69
N PRO A 39 -5.62 -6.50 14.85
CA PRO A 39 -5.31 -5.58 15.95
C PRO A 39 -4.19 -4.58 15.63
N ASP A 40 -3.28 -4.94 14.75
CA ASP A 40 -2.19 -4.10 14.23
C ASP A 40 -2.69 -3.04 13.21
N MET A 41 -3.88 -3.24 12.64
CA MET A 41 -4.49 -2.30 11.69
C MET A 41 -5.23 -1.14 12.36
N VAL A 42 -5.43 -1.18 13.68
CA VAL A 42 -6.15 -0.13 14.41
C VAL A 42 -5.21 1.02 14.74
N SER A 43 -5.61 2.23 14.35
CA SER A 43 -4.90 3.47 14.72
C SER A 43 -5.00 3.73 16.23
N ILE A 44 -3.86 4.00 16.88
CA ILE A 44 -3.78 4.27 18.32
C ILE A 44 -3.30 5.71 18.53
N PRO A 45 -4.20 6.64 18.86
CA PRO A 45 -3.83 8.03 19.10
C PRO A 45 -2.82 8.18 20.26
N GLY A 46 -1.77 8.97 20.06
CA GLY A 46 -0.77 9.23 21.09
C GLY A 46 0.21 8.08 21.35
N GLN A 47 0.21 7.03 20.54
CA GLN A 47 1.18 5.94 20.64
C GLN A 47 2.61 6.47 20.49
N PRO A 48 3.58 6.05 21.34
CA PRO A 48 4.99 6.38 21.16
C PRO A 48 5.51 6.00 19.79
N LEU A 49 6.38 6.83 19.19
CA LEU A 49 6.81 6.68 17.80
C LEU A 49 7.41 5.30 17.49
N ARG A 50 8.17 4.71 18.43
CA ARG A 50 8.75 3.39 18.24
C ARG A 50 7.68 2.30 18.14
N GLU A 51 6.75 2.30 19.08
CA GLU A 51 5.65 1.33 19.12
C GLU A 51 4.73 1.50 17.90
N HIS A 52 4.47 2.75 17.49
CA HIS A 52 3.72 3.05 16.28
C HIS A 52 4.38 2.44 15.03
N ARG A 53 5.71 2.58 14.90
CA ARG A 53 6.46 2.00 13.77
C ARG A 53 6.45 0.48 13.78
N GLU A 54 6.59 -0.14 14.94
CA GLU A 54 6.52 -1.59 15.11
C GLU A 54 5.13 -2.13 14.74
N ARG A 55 4.06 -1.46 15.18
CA ARG A 55 2.68 -1.80 14.81
C ARG A 55 2.44 -1.65 13.30
N VAL A 56 2.85 -0.53 12.70
CA VAL A 56 2.68 -0.31 11.26
C VAL A 56 3.46 -1.35 10.44
N LEU A 57 4.65 -1.75 10.89
CA LEU A 57 5.41 -2.82 10.23
C LEU A 57 4.67 -4.17 10.32
N ALA A 58 4.09 -4.50 11.47
CA ALA A 58 3.27 -5.70 11.62
C ALA A 58 2.01 -5.67 10.71
N ALA A 59 1.39 -4.50 10.57
CA ALA A 59 0.28 -4.30 9.65
C ALA A 59 0.69 -4.51 8.18
N LEU A 60 1.86 -4.01 7.76
CA LEU A 60 2.40 -4.27 6.42
C LEU A 60 2.66 -5.77 6.19
N GLN A 61 3.23 -6.47 7.19
CA GLN A 61 3.44 -7.91 7.08
C GLN A 61 2.11 -8.66 6.92
N ARG A 62 1.08 -8.26 7.66
CA ARG A 62 -0.27 -8.82 7.49
C ARG A 62 -0.82 -8.63 6.07
N LEU A 63 -0.59 -7.46 5.45
CA LEU A 63 -1.01 -7.22 4.06
C LEU A 63 -0.26 -8.13 3.09
N ALA A 64 1.04 -8.30 3.27
CA ALA A 64 1.85 -9.18 2.44
C ALA A 64 1.41 -10.65 2.58
N ASP A 65 1.25 -11.15 3.80
CA ASP A 65 0.81 -12.53 4.10
C ASP A 65 -0.63 -12.79 3.62
N GLY A 66 -1.47 -11.76 3.64
CA GLY A 66 -2.86 -11.80 3.20
C GLY A 66 -3.05 -11.80 1.68
N GLY A 67 -1.99 -11.62 0.89
CA GLY A 67 -2.06 -11.55 -0.56
C GLY A 67 -2.62 -10.26 -1.12
N GLU A 68 -2.64 -9.17 -0.34
CA GLU A 68 -3.12 -7.86 -0.81
C GLU A 68 -2.14 -7.22 -1.81
N VAL A 69 -0.85 -7.50 -1.64
CA VAL A 69 0.25 -6.92 -2.42
C VAL A 69 0.31 -7.51 -3.83
N GLN A 70 0.04 -8.80 -3.98
CA GLN A 70 0.16 -9.56 -5.21
C GLN A 70 -0.69 -8.99 -6.35
N ARG A 71 -1.79 -8.31 -6.04
CA ARG A 71 -2.67 -7.68 -7.04
C ARG A 71 -1.95 -6.69 -7.95
N ALA A 72 -0.94 -5.99 -7.43
CA ALA A 72 -0.22 -4.95 -8.16
C ALA A 72 0.87 -5.48 -9.10
N PHE A 73 1.26 -6.76 -8.97
CA PHE A 73 2.43 -7.31 -9.64
C PHE A 73 2.07 -8.36 -10.70
N PRO A 74 2.95 -8.59 -11.70
CA PRO A 74 2.71 -9.55 -12.76
C PRO A 74 2.59 -11.00 -12.28
N VAL A 75 1.75 -11.78 -12.92
CA VAL A 75 1.56 -13.22 -12.64
C VAL A 75 2.87 -14.00 -12.75
N ALA A 76 3.70 -13.69 -13.74
CA ALA A 76 4.99 -14.36 -13.96
C ALA A 76 5.98 -14.23 -12.78
N LEU A 77 5.73 -13.26 -11.87
CA LEU A 77 6.55 -12.99 -10.69
C LEU A 77 5.81 -13.28 -9.37
N GLY A 78 4.72 -14.04 -9.44
CA GLY A 78 3.93 -14.41 -8.27
C GLY A 78 2.84 -13.41 -7.90
N GLY A 79 2.53 -12.45 -8.79
CA GLY A 79 1.42 -11.50 -8.64
C GLY A 79 0.10 -11.99 -9.25
N GLU A 80 -0.89 -11.12 -9.28
CA GLU A 80 -2.24 -11.38 -9.81
C GLU A 80 -2.54 -10.55 -11.09
N ASP A 81 -1.70 -9.59 -11.45
CA ASP A 81 -1.93 -8.63 -12.56
C ASP A 81 -3.33 -7.99 -12.52
N ASN A 82 -3.73 -7.53 -11.34
CA ASN A 82 -5.05 -6.98 -11.08
C ASN A 82 -4.97 -5.53 -10.55
N PRO A 83 -4.56 -4.55 -11.37
CA PRO A 83 -4.35 -3.17 -10.91
C PRO A 83 -5.63 -2.51 -10.40
N GLY A 84 -6.79 -2.80 -10.99
CA GLY A 84 -8.06 -2.26 -10.50
C GLY A 84 -8.47 -2.81 -9.14
N GLY A 85 -8.28 -4.10 -8.90
CA GLY A 85 -8.48 -4.73 -7.60
C GLY A 85 -7.47 -4.24 -6.54
N ASN A 86 -6.24 -3.94 -6.96
CA ASN A 86 -5.23 -3.33 -6.10
C ASN A 86 -5.67 -1.95 -5.60
N ILE A 87 -6.13 -1.07 -6.50
CA ILE A 87 -6.62 0.27 -6.12
C ILE A 87 -7.82 0.15 -5.17
N ALA A 88 -8.79 -0.72 -5.50
CA ALA A 88 -9.97 -0.92 -4.68
C ALA A 88 -9.66 -1.43 -3.27
N GLY A 89 -8.69 -2.36 -3.14
CA GLY A 89 -8.22 -2.82 -1.84
C GLY A 89 -7.44 -1.75 -1.08
N PHE A 90 -6.58 -1.00 -1.77
CA PHE A 90 -5.79 0.07 -1.19
C PHE A 90 -6.63 1.20 -0.58
N GLU A 91 -7.79 1.51 -1.18
CA GLU A 91 -8.74 2.49 -0.63
C GLU A 91 -9.27 2.09 0.76
N GLU A 92 -9.42 0.80 1.04
CA GLU A 92 -9.93 0.32 2.32
C GLU A 92 -8.95 0.54 3.48
N LEU A 93 -7.64 0.63 3.19
CA LEU A 93 -6.60 0.81 4.22
C LEU A 93 -6.72 2.14 4.95
N ILE A 94 -7.19 3.21 4.29
CA ILE A 94 -7.30 4.53 4.92
C ILE A 94 -8.32 4.55 6.05
N VAL A 95 -9.35 3.70 5.95
CA VAL A 95 -10.40 3.60 6.97
C VAL A 95 -9.85 2.93 8.24
N ALA A 96 -8.91 2.00 8.08
CA ALA A 96 -8.27 1.33 9.20
C ALA A 96 -7.19 2.23 9.84
N ASP A 97 -6.16 2.59 9.08
CA ASP A 97 -5.08 3.49 9.52
C ASP A 97 -4.39 4.16 8.32
N PRO A 98 -4.47 5.50 8.19
CA PRO A 98 -3.76 6.26 7.17
C PRO A 98 -2.24 6.02 7.16
N SER A 99 -1.63 5.74 8.32
CA SER A 99 -0.20 5.45 8.41
C SER A 99 0.16 4.15 7.71
N VAL A 100 -0.68 3.13 7.83
CA VAL A 100 -0.53 1.85 7.12
C VAL A 100 -0.68 2.06 5.62
N GLN A 101 -1.70 2.80 5.19
CA GLN A 101 -1.92 3.10 3.77
C GLN A 101 -0.71 3.82 3.15
N ILE A 102 -0.20 4.88 3.80
CA ILE A 102 0.95 5.63 3.29
C ILE A 102 2.19 4.73 3.20
N LYS A 103 2.48 3.94 4.23
CA LYS A 103 3.64 3.03 4.22
C LYS A 103 3.51 1.92 3.19
N ALA A 104 2.33 1.35 2.99
CA ALA A 104 2.05 0.40 1.92
C ALA A 104 2.27 1.04 0.54
N GLY A 105 1.80 2.27 0.35
CA GLY A 105 2.03 3.05 -0.88
C GLY A 105 3.51 3.31 -1.15
N VAL A 106 4.31 3.62 -0.12
CA VAL A 106 5.77 3.79 -0.28
C VAL A 106 6.46 2.47 -0.62
N GLN A 107 6.14 1.40 0.11
CA GLN A 107 6.79 0.10 -0.06
C GLN A 107 6.50 -0.51 -1.44
N TRP A 108 5.24 -0.61 -1.80
CA TRP A 108 4.83 -1.34 -3.00
C TRP A 108 4.45 -0.43 -4.17
N GLY A 109 3.79 0.70 -3.89
CA GLY A 109 3.38 1.64 -4.93
C GLY A 109 4.49 2.53 -5.47
N LEU A 110 5.48 2.90 -4.66
CA LEU A 110 6.64 3.69 -5.11
C LEU A 110 7.88 2.82 -5.32
N PHE A 111 8.41 2.22 -4.25
CA PHE A 111 9.65 1.44 -4.34
C PHE A 111 9.48 0.18 -5.21
N GLY A 112 8.50 -0.67 -4.91
CA GLY A 112 8.24 -1.87 -5.70
C GLY A 112 7.87 -1.57 -7.14
N SER A 113 7.06 -0.53 -7.37
CA SER A 113 6.69 -0.08 -8.71
C SER A 113 7.87 0.50 -9.49
N ALA A 114 8.79 1.22 -8.85
CA ALA A 114 10.02 1.68 -9.49
C ALA A 114 10.88 0.51 -9.97
N VAL A 115 11.05 -0.53 -9.14
CA VAL A 115 11.76 -1.75 -9.55
C VAL A 115 11.04 -2.44 -10.71
N LEU A 116 9.71 -2.51 -10.69
CA LEU A 116 8.91 -3.14 -11.74
C LEU A 116 9.03 -2.41 -13.08
N HIS A 117 8.95 -1.07 -13.08
CA HIS A 117 8.86 -0.29 -14.32
C HIS A 117 10.22 0.17 -14.87
N LEU A 118 11.23 0.29 -14.02
CA LEU A 118 12.56 0.79 -14.39
C LEU A 118 13.64 -0.28 -14.33
N GLY A 119 13.37 -1.40 -13.66
CA GLY A 119 14.31 -2.50 -13.51
C GLY A 119 14.45 -3.35 -14.77
N THR A 120 15.55 -4.10 -14.84
CA THR A 120 15.78 -5.15 -15.83
C THR A 120 15.14 -6.47 -15.39
N GLU A 121 15.12 -7.48 -16.26
CA GLU A 121 14.66 -8.85 -15.92
C GLU A 121 15.40 -9.42 -14.70
N HIS A 122 16.70 -9.13 -14.59
CA HIS A 122 17.50 -9.50 -13.42
C HIS A 122 16.97 -8.84 -12.13
N ASN A 123 16.67 -7.53 -12.18
CA ASN A 123 16.11 -6.81 -11.03
C ASN A 123 14.72 -7.36 -10.66
N HIS A 124 13.90 -7.65 -11.65
CA HIS A 124 12.57 -8.22 -11.41
C HIS A 124 12.65 -9.56 -10.69
N THR A 125 13.45 -10.48 -11.19
CA THR A 125 13.60 -11.82 -10.63
C THR A 125 14.24 -11.79 -9.22
N ALA A 126 15.26 -10.92 -9.04
CA ALA A 126 16.00 -10.87 -7.79
C ALA A 126 15.24 -10.12 -6.66
N PHE A 127 14.49 -9.06 -7.00
CA PHE A 127 13.98 -8.14 -5.99
C PHE A 127 12.46 -8.14 -5.84
N LEU A 128 11.66 -8.35 -6.88
CA LEU A 128 10.21 -8.21 -6.75
C LEU A 128 9.58 -9.24 -5.80
N PRO A 129 9.93 -10.55 -5.83
CA PRO A 129 9.39 -11.49 -4.86
C PRO A 129 9.66 -11.10 -3.40
N PRO A 130 10.91 -10.79 -2.98
CA PRO A 130 11.17 -10.38 -1.59
C PRO A 130 10.66 -8.97 -1.25
N ILE A 131 10.41 -8.09 -2.24
CA ILE A 131 9.69 -6.82 -2.03
C ILE A 131 8.21 -7.09 -1.71
N MET A 132 7.56 -7.99 -2.44
CA MET A 132 6.17 -8.36 -2.19
C MET A 132 5.98 -8.99 -0.81
N SER A 133 6.88 -9.87 -0.38
CA SER A 133 6.83 -10.53 0.93
C SER A 133 7.29 -9.64 2.10
N LEU A 134 7.76 -8.43 1.83
CA LEU A 134 8.35 -7.50 2.80
C LEU A 134 9.70 -7.95 3.40
N GLU A 135 10.35 -8.97 2.84
CA GLU A 135 11.73 -9.34 3.21
C GLU A 135 12.74 -8.24 2.84
N VAL A 136 12.44 -7.48 1.78
CA VAL A 136 13.21 -6.31 1.35
C VAL A 136 12.36 -5.04 1.54
N PRO A 137 12.47 -4.39 2.70
CA PRO A 137 11.84 -3.09 2.92
C PRO A 137 12.58 -2.02 2.12
N GLY A 138 11.81 -1.10 1.52
CA GLY A 138 12.32 -0.02 0.71
C GLY A 138 12.01 1.37 1.25
N ALA A 139 12.71 2.34 0.68
CA ALA A 139 12.43 3.76 0.85
C ALA A 139 12.43 4.44 -0.52
N PHE A 140 11.75 5.58 -0.61
CA PHE A 140 11.74 6.41 -1.81
C PHE A 140 12.25 7.80 -1.46
N ALA A 141 13.52 8.07 -1.76
CA ALA A 141 14.19 9.34 -1.47
C ALA A 141 13.98 10.29 -2.65
N MET A 142 13.03 11.21 -2.54
CA MET A 142 12.65 12.10 -3.62
C MET A 142 12.90 13.58 -3.29
N THR A 143 12.74 13.98 -2.04
CA THR A 143 12.88 15.36 -1.60
C THR A 143 14.35 15.76 -1.52
N GLU A 144 14.70 16.87 -2.13
CA GLU A 144 16.05 17.47 -2.08
C GLU A 144 16.07 18.70 -1.17
N THR A 145 17.26 19.04 -0.66
CA THR A 145 17.43 20.17 0.27
C THR A 145 17.01 21.51 -0.32
N GLY A 146 17.16 21.69 -1.62
CA GLY A 146 16.86 22.95 -2.32
C GLY A 146 15.38 23.14 -2.66
N HIS A 147 14.59 22.08 -2.77
CA HIS A 147 13.18 22.13 -3.13
C HIS A 147 12.45 20.84 -2.72
N GLY A 148 11.26 21.00 -2.11
CA GLY A 148 10.45 19.90 -1.61
C GLY A 148 9.42 19.39 -2.61
N SER A 149 8.42 20.23 -2.91
CA SER A 149 7.26 19.85 -3.73
C SER A 149 7.49 19.93 -5.24
N ASP A 150 8.55 20.56 -5.68
CA ASP A 150 8.90 20.70 -7.09
C ASP A 150 9.68 19.47 -7.60
N VAL A 151 8.98 18.36 -7.73
CA VAL A 151 9.54 17.06 -8.16
C VAL A 151 10.06 17.12 -9.61
N ALA A 152 9.52 18.02 -10.43
CA ALA A 152 9.95 18.18 -11.81
C ALA A 152 11.35 18.79 -11.94
N SER A 153 11.84 19.46 -10.88
CA SER A 153 13.14 20.13 -10.84
C SER A 153 14.20 19.35 -10.05
N ILE A 154 14.05 18.03 -9.90
CA ILE A 154 15.05 17.17 -9.26
C ILE A 154 16.39 17.36 -9.97
N ALA A 155 17.42 17.72 -9.18
CA ALA A 155 18.78 17.98 -9.65
C ALA A 155 19.78 16.85 -9.31
N THR A 156 19.34 15.84 -8.54
CA THR A 156 20.15 14.65 -8.25
C THR A 156 20.60 13.98 -9.54
N THR A 157 21.88 13.73 -9.66
CA THR A 157 22.50 13.04 -10.80
C THR A 157 23.12 11.73 -10.35
N ALA A 158 23.17 10.76 -11.25
CA ALA A 158 23.88 9.51 -11.05
C ALA A 158 24.87 9.34 -12.22
N THR A 159 26.17 9.32 -11.92
CA THR A 159 27.23 9.17 -12.92
C THR A 159 27.81 7.76 -12.83
N TYR A 160 27.73 7.01 -13.93
CA TYR A 160 28.27 5.64 -13.96
C TYR A 160 29.78 5.66 -14.10
N ASP A 161 30.50 4.99 -13.19
CA ASP A 161 31.91 4.72 -13.29
C ASP A 161 32.16 3.31 -13.90
N PRO A 162 32.70 3.21 -15.12
CA PRO A 162 32.96 1.92 -15.76
C PRO A 162 34.11 1.13 -15.12
N GLN A 163 34.96 1.75 -14.30
CA GLN A 163 36.08 1.06 -13.65
C GLN A 163 35.61 0.31 -12.38
N THR A 164 34.77 0.95 -11.60
CA THR A 164 34.19 0.35 -10.38
C THR A 164 32.89 -0.38 -10.66
N GLN A 165 32.23 -0.10 -11.79
CA GLN A 165 30.88 -0.57 -12.16
C GLN A 165 29.81 -0.10 -11.16
N GLU A 166 29.99 1.10 -10.60
CA GLU A 166 29.10 1.73 -9.62
C GLU A 166 28.60 3.08 -10.13
N PHE A 167 27.60 3.61 -9.46
CA PHE A 167 27.11 4.98 -9.68
C PHE A 167 27.52 5.87 -8.50
N GLU A 168 28.00 7.08 -8.82
CA GLU A 168 28.25 8.18 -7.87
C GLU A 168 27.16 9.24 -7.95
#